data_8470f2825ec992547a7115231b52e545
#
_entry.id   8470f2825ec992547a7115231b52e545
#
_cell.length_a   1.000
_cell.length_b   1.000
_cell.length_c   1.000
_cell.angle_alpha   90.00
_cell.angle_beta   90.00
_cell.angle_gamma   90.00
#
_symmetry.space_group_name_H-M   'P 1'
#
loop_
_entity.id
_entity.type
_entity.pdbx_description
1 polymer ?
#
loop_
_entity_poly.entity_id
_entity_poly.type
_entity_poly.pdbx_seq_one_letter_code
_entity_poly.pdbx_strand_id
1 'polypeptide(L)'
;AVIPVTVVLLIGIVGGLDFPGGVSAVLIAYVAGIGASLVLGALGLAVVLRIGNIRAMALVQVLAFGLMFPSIGQVPLSMMTGWLHDVARVNPATNVIRMARQGFIGDVNWANTWPGLLVITLGILWFGGWARWELEQRAP
;
A
#
# COMPACT_ATOMS: atom_id res chain seq x y z
N ALA A 1 -6.28 6.99 -7.20
CA ALA A 1 -6.38 6.26 -5.94
C ALA A 1 -7.76 6.39 -5.29
N VAL A 2 -8.35 7.59 -5.24
CA VAL A 2 -9.67 7.82 -4.59
C VAL A 2 -10.76 6.98 -5.24
N ILE A 3 -10.88 6.98 -6.56
CA ILE A 3 -11.94 6.27 -7.29
C ILE A 3 -11.96 4.76 -6.98
N PRO A 4 -10.86 4.01 -7.09
CA PRO A 4 -10.88 2.58 -6.76
C PRO A 4 -11.27 2.30 -5.31
N VAL A 5 -10.79 3.10 -4.36
CA VAL A 5 -11.16 2.94 -2.94
C VAL A 5 -12.65 3.18 -2.75
N THR A 6 -13.21 4.24 -3.37
CA THR A 6 -14.64 4.53 -3.32
C THR A 6 -15.49 3.39 -3.90
N VAL A 7 -15.10 2.87 -5.07
CA VAL A 7 -15.80 1.75 -5.72
C VAL A 7 -15.80 0.51 -4.83
N VAL A 8 -14.67 0.15 -4.25
CA VAL A 8 -14.56 -1.00 -3.35
C VAL A 8 -15.42 -0.82 -2.10
N LEU A 9 -15.41 0.38 -1.50
CA LEU A 9 -16.25 0.69 -0.34
C LEU A 9 -17.74 0.64 -0.68
N LEU A 10 -18.17 1.19 -1.82
CA LEU A 10 -19.56 1.13 -2.28
C LEU A 10 -20.01 -0.30 -2.52
N ILE A 11 -19.19 -1.12 -3.19
CA ILE A 11 -19.49 -2.55 -3.39
C ILE A 11 -19.63 -3.25 -2.04
N GLY A 12 -18.75 -2.94 -1.09
CA GLY A 12 -18.83 -3.47 0.27
C GLY A 12 -20.14 -3.11 0.98
N ILE A 13 -20.54 -1.85 0.93
CA ILE A 13 -21.81 -1.37 1.52
C ILE A 13 -23.01 -2.06 0.87
N VAL A 14 -23.06 -2.11 -0.46
CA VAL A 14 -24.14 -2.78 -1.20
C VAL A 14 -24.14 -4.30 -0.90
N GLY A 15 -22.98 -4.89 -0.68
CA GLY A 15 -22.81 -6.30 -0.30
C GLY A 15 -23.15 -6.60 1.17
N GLY A 16 -23.57 -5.60 1.96
CA GLY A 16 -23.96 -5.79 3.36
C GLY A 16 -22.78 -5.87 4.33
N LEU A 17 -21.64 -5.31 3.97
CA LEU A 17 -20.49 -5.18 4.88
C LEU A 17 -20.82 -4.13 5.95
N ASP A 18 -20.79 -4.58 7.20
CA ASP A 18 -20.80 -3.68 8.35
C ASP A 18 -19.42 -3.04 8.53
N PHE A 19 -19.42 -1.79 9.00
CA PHE A 19 -18.21 -1.05 9.34
C PHE A 19 -18.18 -0.82 10.86
N PRO A 20 -17.71 -1.79 11.65
CA PRO A 20 -17.64 -1.65 13.11
C PRO A 20 -16.87 -0.40 13.55
N GLY A 21 -15.80 -0.06 12.82
CA GLY A 21 -15.02 1.15 13.04
C GLY A 21 -15.67 2.45 12.56
N GLY A 22 -16.90 2.43 11.99
CA GLY A 22 -17.64 3.60 11.57
C GLY A 22 -16.92 4.49 10.57
N VAL A 23 -17.09 5.80 10.69
CA VAL A 23 -16.47 6.82 9.82
C VAL A 23 -14.93 6.76 9.87
N SER A 24 -14.36 6.45 11.02
CA SER A 24 -12.90 6.32 11.17
C SER A 24 -12.31 5.19 10.34
N ALA A 25 -13.04 4.07 10.18
CA ALA A 25 -12.65 2.97 9.31
C ALA A 25 -12.54 3.42 7.85
N VAL A 26 -13.53 4.15 7.38
CA VAL A 26 -13.58 4.69 6.00
C VAL A 26 -12.43 5.67 5.77
N LEU A 27 -12.21 6.61 6.69
CA LEU A 27 -11.11 7.58 6.57
C LEU A 27 -9.75 6.90 6.52
N ILE A 28 -9.50 5.92 7.37
CA ILE A 28 -8.23 5.18 7.40
C ILE A 28 -8.05 4.34 6.14
N ALA A 29 -9.11 3.74 5.60
CA ALA A 29 -9.05 3.03 4.33
C ALA A 29 -8.64 3.97 3.18
N TYR A 30 -9.18 5.19 3.15
CA TYR A 30 -8.75 6.21 2.17
C TYR A 30 -7.29 6.62 2.36
N VAL A 31 -6.87 6.90 3.58
CA VAL A 31 -5.46 7.26 3.88
C VAL A 31 -4.52 6.14 3.46
N ALA A 32 -4.85 4.90 3.77
CA ALA A 32 -4.05 3.73 3.38
C ALA A 32 -4.00 3.55 1.86
N GLY A 33 -5.14 3.64 1.17
CA GLY A 33 -5.23 3.47 -0.28
C GLY A 33 -4.53 4.59 -1.06
N ILE A 34 -4.72 5.84 -0.65
CA ILE A 34 -4.03 6.99 -1.26
C ILE A 34 -2.53 6.90 -0.98
N GLY A 35 -2.14 6.64 0.28
CA GLY A 35 -0.75 6.51 0.69
C GLY A 35 -0.01 5.40 -0.06
N ALA A 36 -0.61 4.21 -0.15
CA ALA A 36 -0.05 3.10 -0.93
C ALA A 36 0.13 3.47 -2.41
N SER A 37 -0.85 4.16 -3.00
CA SER A 37 -0.79 4.60 -4.40
C SER A 37 0.32 5.63 -4.63
N LEU A 38 0.53 6.54 -3.68
CA LEU A 38 1.63 7.52 -3.75
C LEU A 38 2.99 6.85 -3.66
N VAL A 39 3.17 5.88 -2.74
CA VAL A 39 4.42 5.12 -2.59
C VAL A 39 4.73 4.33 -3.85
N LEU A 40 3.76 3.57 -4.38
CA LEU A 40 3.94 2.76 -5.60
C LEU A 40 4.12 3.64 -6.83
N GLY A 41 3.42 4.78 -6.90
CA GLY A 41 3.57 5.76 -7.96
C GLY A 41 4.95 6.40 -7.97
N ALA A 42 5.46 6.79 -6.80
CA ALA A 42 6.80 7.35 -6.65
C ALA A 42 7.88 6.32 -7.00
N LEU A 43 7.74 5.07 -6.55
CA LEU A 43 8.61 3.96 -6.95
C LEU A 43 8.58 3.77 -8.47
N GLY A 44 7.38 3.71 -9.06
CA GLY A 44 7.20 3.55 -10.50
C GLY A 44 7.87 4.67 -11.29
N LEU A 45 7.68 5.92 -10.86
CA LEU A 45 8.29 7.09 -11.48
C LEU A 45 9.83 7.03 -11.39
N ALA A 46 10.38 6.73 -10.23
CA ALA A 46 11.83 6.61 -10.03
C ALA A 46 12.44 5.55 -10.95
N VAL A 47 11.82 4.36 -11.03
CA VAL A 47 12.28 3.25 -11.89
C VAL A 47 12.19 3.63 -13.37
N VAL A 48 11.08 4.24 -13.81
CA VAL A 48 10.90 4.67 -15.21
C VAL A 48 11.91 5.73 -15.59
N LEU A 49 12.14 6.72 -14.73
CA LEU A 49 13.16 7.75 -14.95
C LEU A 49 14.56 7.12 -15.01
N ARG A 50 14.88 6.20 -14.12
CA ARG A 50 16.21 5.54 -14.10
C ARG A 50 16.51 4.74 -15.36
N ILE A 51 15.56 3.94 -15.82
CA ILE A 51 15.74 3.01 -16.95
C ILE A 51 15.55 3.70 -18.30
N GLY A 52 14.61 4.66 -18.39
CA GLY A 52 14.38 5.49 -19.58
C GLY A 52 13.74 4.75 -20.77
N ASN A 53 13.17 3.55 -20.57
CA ASN A 53 12.51 2.80 -21.65
C ASN A 53 11.27 2.03 -21.16
N ILE A 54 10.50 1.47 -22.10
CA ILE A 54 9.23 0.77 -21.82
C ILE A 54 9.39 -0.48 -20.93
N ARG A 55 10.58 -1.08 -20.87
CA ARG A 55 10.87 -2.24 -20.02
C ARG A 55 10.78 -1.89 -18.53
N ALA A 56 10.93 -0.60 -18.20
CA ALA A 56 10.74 -0.11 -16.83
C ALA A 56 9.35 -0.43 -16.29
N MET A 57 8.30 -0.36 -17.13
CA MET A 57 6.92 -0.65 -16.73
C MET A 57 6.76 -2.11 -16.28
N ALA A 58 7.37 -3.05 -17.02
CA ALA A 58 7.34 -4.47 -16.63
C ALA A 58 8.07 -4.70 -15.29
N LEU A 59 9.20 -4.05 -15.08
CA LEU A 59 9.92 -4.14 -13.80
C LEU A 59 9.11 -3.58 -12.63
N VAL A 60 8.47 -2.42 -12.81
CA VAL A 60 7.58 -1.84 -11.79
C VAL A 60 6.45 -2.81 -11.43
N GLN A 61 5.85 -3.46 -12.45
CA GLN A 61 4.79 -4.44 -12.24
C GLN A 61 5.29 -5.65 -11.43
N VAL A 62 6.46 -6.18 -11.76
CA VAL A 62 7.07 -7.31 -11.03
C VAL A 62 7.40 -6.92 -9.58
N LEU A 63 7.94 -5.73 -9.35
CA LEU A 63 8.25 -5.22 -8.01
C LEU A 63 6.98 -5.03 -7.17
N ALA A 64 5.94 -4.43 -7.75
CA ALA A 64 4.67 -4.25 -7.08
C ALA A 64 4.01 -5.59 -6.72
N PHE A 65 4.05 -6.55 -7.64
CA PHE A 65 3.52 -7.89 -7.41
C PHE A 65 4.33 -8.64 -6.35
N GLY A 66 5.67 -8.59 -6.43
CA GLY A 66 6.58 -9.19 -5.44
C GLY A 66 6.39 -8.62 -4.03
N LEU A 67 5.99 -7.35 -3.91
CA LEU A 67 5.68 -6.72 -2.63
C LEU A 67 4.30 -7.14 -2.11
N MET A 68 3.29 -7.19 -2.99
CA MET A 68 1.90 -7.45 -2.62
C MET A 68 1.62 -8.93 -2.39
N PHE A 69 2.22 -9.81 -3.18
CA PHE A 69 1.95 -11.25 -3.12
C PHE A 69 2.26 -11.86 -1.74
N PRO A 70 3.44 -11.64 -1.13
CA PRO A 70 3.75 -12.18 0.19
C PRO A 70 3.22 -11.30 1.34
N SER A 71 2.25 -10.44 1.10
CA SER A 71 1.62 -9.64 2.15
C SER A 71 0.34 -10.31 2.67
N ILE A 72 -0.18 -9.81 3.78
CA ILE A 72 -1.47 -10.29 4.33
C ILE A 72 -2.70 -9.92 3.47
N GLY A 73 -2.49 -9.36 2.29
CA GLY A 73 -3.58 -8.97 1.39
C GLY A 73 -4.44 -10.14 0.92
N GLN A 74 -3.81 -11.29 0.71
CA GLN A 74 -4.48 -12.51 0.21
C GLN A 74 -4.92 -13.44 1.35
N VAL A 75 -4.04 -13.66 2.34
CA VAL A 75 -4.26 -14.61 3.43
C VAL A 75 -3.89 -13.95 4.76
N PRO A 76 -4.70 -14.14 5.83
CA PRO A 76 -4.33 -13.67 7.16
C PRO A 76 -3.01 -14.30 7.66
N LEU A 77 -2.23 -13.55 8.41
CA LEU A 77 -0.93 -13.99 8.91
C LEU A 77 -1.03 -15.29 9.74
N SER A 78 -2.15 -15.45 10.48
CA SER A 78 -2.43 -16.65 11.29
C SER A 78 -2.61 -17.94 10.48
N MET A 79 -2.89 -17.83 9.20
CA MET A 79 -3.05 -18.97 8.28
C MET A 79 -1.79 -19.23 7.43
N MET A 80 -0.81 -18.34 7.49
CA MET A 80 0.46 -18.51 6.79
C MET A 80 1.41 -19.39 7.60
N THR A 81 2.15 -20.26 6.91
CA THR A 81 3.15 -21.15 7.52
C THR A 81 4.49 -21.05 6.81
N GLY A 82 5.56 -21.44 7.50
CA GLY A 82 6.91 -21.47 6.95
C GLY A 82 7.44 -20.10 6.53
N TRP A 83 8.28 -20.09 5.53
CA TRP A 83 8.97 -18.87 5.04
C TRP A 83 8.04 -17.74 4.62
N LEU A 84 6.84 -18.07 4.11
CA LEU A 84 5.86 -17.07 3.69
C LEU A 84 5.34 -16.25 4.88
N HIS A 85 5.13 -16.88 6.03
CA HIS A 85 4.78 -16.19 7.28
C HIS A 85 5.87 -15.18 7.69
N ASP A 86 7.15 -15.59 7.64
CA ASP A 86 8.26 -14.74 8.04
C ASP A 86 8.42 -13.54 7.09
N VAL A 87 8.31 -13.78 5.79
CA VAL A 87 8.33 -12.71 4.78
C VAL A 87 7.14 -11.76 4.96
N ALA A 88 5.93 -12.29 5.12
CA ALA A 88 4.73 -11.47 5.32
C ALA A 88 4.82 -10.61 6.59
N ARG A 89 5.44 -11.12 7.65
CA ARG A 89 5.61 -10.40 8.92
C ARG A 89 6.51 -9.16 8.78
N VAL A 90 7.58 -9.24 7.99
CA VAL A 90 8.52 -8.13 7.79
C VAL A 90 8.15 -7.25 6.59
N ASN A 91 7.20 -7.68 5.77
CA ASN A 91 6.79 -6.95 4.57
C ASN A 91 6.12 -5.62 4.93
N PRO A 92 6.62 -4.48 4.43
CA PRO A 92 6.02 -3.18 4.72
C PRO A 92 4.57 -3.07 4.23
N ALA A 93 4.20 -3.71 3.10
CA ALA A 93 2.83 -3.74 2.61
C ALA A 93 1.84 -4.34 3.62
N THR A 94 2.28 -5.32 4.43
CA THR A 94 1.48 -5.91 5.49
C THR A 94 0.97 -4.87 6.49
N ASN A 95 1.80 -3.91 6.87
CA ASN A 95 1.42 -2.85 7.81
C ASN A 95 0.38 -1.90 7.22
N VAL A 96 0.50 -1.57 5.93
CA VAL A 96 -0.47 -0.72 5.23
C VAL A 96 -1.82 -1.45 5.07
N ILE A 97 -1.79 -2.74 4.72
CA ILE A 97 -3.00 -3.55 4.59
C ILE A 97 -3.67 -3.75 5.95
N ARG A 98 -2.91 -4.00 7.02
CA ARG A 98 -3.43 -4.10 8.38
C ARG A 98 -4.12 -2.81 8.81
N MET A 99 -3.50 -1.67 8.55
CA MET A 99 -4.08 -0.35 8.78
C MET A 99 -5.39 -0.18 8.01
N ALA A 100 -5.44 -0.54 6.72
CA ALA A 100 -6.64 -0.42 5.91
C ALA A 100 -7.79 -1.33 6.38
N ARG A 101 -7.48 -2.55 6.84
CA ARG A 101 -8.47 -3.58 7.18
C ARG A 101 -9.03 -3.50 8.59
N GLN A 102 -8.35 -2.83 9.52
CA GLN A 102 -8.71 -2.86 10.94
C GLN A 102 -10.16 -2.42 11.20
N GLY A 103 -10.62 -1.38 10.53
CA GLY A 103 -11.96 -0.84 10.73
C GLY A 103 -13.10 -1.65 10.12
N PHE A 104 -12.79 -2.65 9.28
CA PHE A 104 -13.75 -3.62 8.74
C PHE A 104 -13.90 -4.87 9.62
N ILE A 105 -12.92 -5.12 10.49
CA ILE A 105 -12.88 -6.31 11.35
C ILE A 105 -13.29 -5.94 12.78
N GLY A 106 -13.05 -4.70 13.18
CA GLY A 106 -13.32 -4.21 14.53
C GLY A 106 -13.04 -2.72 14.66
N ASP A 107 -12.80 -2.27 15.89
CA ASP A 107 -12.51 -0.88 16.16
C ASP A 107 -11.13 -0.46 15.64
N VAL A 108 -11.06 0.79 15.19
CA VAL A 108 -9.82 1.42 14.78
C VAL A 108 -8.96 1.68 16.02
N ASN A 109 -7.72 1.19 16.02
CA ASN A 109 -6.77 1.44 17.09
C ASN A 109 -5.43 2.00 16.57
N TRP A 110 -4.76 2.75 17.43
CA TRP A 110 -3.49 3.39 17.06
C TRP A 110 -2.38 2.36 16.80
N ALA A 111 -2.34 1.26 17.51
CA ALA A 111 -1.32 0.23 17.37
C ALA A 111 -1.27 -0.39 15.96
N ASN A 112 -2.42 -0.48 15.28
CA ASN A 112 -2.52 -0.96 13.90
C ASN A 112 -2.38 0.16 12.86
N THR A 113 -2.58 1.41 13.27
CA THR A 113 -2.58 2.57 12.35
C THR A 113 -1.17 3.12 12.14
N TRP A 114 -0.41 3.37 13.22
CA TRP A 114 0.88 4.05 13.14
C TRP A 114 1.93 3.30 12.30
N PRO A 115 2.03 1.94 12.31
CA PRO A 115 3.03 1.28 11.47
C PRO A 115 2.76 1.44 9.98
N GLY A 116 1.46 1.45 9.58
CA GLY A 116 1.07 1.74 8.20
C GLY A 116 1.41 3.17 7.77
N LEU A 117 1.11 4.16 8.62
CA LEU A 117 1.47 5.56 8.38
C LEU A 117 2.98 5.75 8.25
N LEU A 118 3.77 5.10 9.10
CA LEU A 118 5.22 5.15 9.05
C LEU A 118 5.76 4.60 7.74
N VAL A 119 5.27 3.44 7.30
CA VAL A 119 5.65 2.83 6.02
C VAL A 119 5.31 3.75 4.85
N ILE A 120 4.11 4.34 4.84
CA ILE A 120 3.67 5.27 3.80
C ILE A 120 4.59 6.49 3.78
N THR A 121 4.84 7.11 4.92
CA THR A 121 5.67 8.31 5.03
C THR A 121 7.11 8.04 4.57
N LEU A 122 7.73 6.99 5.08
CA LEU A 122 9.08 6.59 4.68
C LEU A 122 9.14 6.24 3.18
N GLY A 123 8.13 5.52 2.67
CA GLY A 123 8.05 5.18 1.25
C GLY A 123 7.96 6.40 0.35
N ILE A 124 7.11 7.38 0.71
CA ILE A 124 6.99 8.63 -0.05
C ILE A 124 8.30 9.43 -0.03
N LEU A 125 8.92 9.56 1.15
CA LEU A 125 10.19 10.30 1.29
C LEU A 125 11.30 9.63 0.51
N TRP A 126 11.44 8.30 0.60
CA TRP A 126 12.50 7.55 -0.06
C TRP A 126 12.34 7.53 -1.59
N PHE A 127 11.19 7.05 -2.06
CA PHE A 127 10.97 6.90 -3.51
C PHE A 127 10.68 8.25 -4.18
N GLY A 128 10.00 9.16 -3.50
CA GLY A 128 9.80 10.53 -3.98
C GLY A 128 11.11 11.31 -4.06
N GLY A 129 11.99 11.18 -3.08
CA GLY A 129 13.33 11.74 -3.10
C GLY A 129 14.18 11.16 -4.24
N TRP A 130 14.12 9.84 -4.45
CA TRP A 130 14.81 9.21 -5.57
C TRP A 130 14.27 9.68 -6.93
N ALA A 131 12.96 9.72 -7.10
CA ALA A 131 12.35 10.22 -8.33
C ALA A 131 12.73 11.67 -8.64
N ARG A 132 12.74 12.52 -7.59
CA ARG A 132 13.19 13.92 -7.71
C ARG A 132 14.66 14.00 -8.14
N TRP A 133 15.53 13.23 -7.52
CA TRP A 133 16.95 13.19 -7.86
C TRP A 133 17.19 12.78 -9.32
N GLU A 134 16.47 11.77 -9.83
CA GLU A 134 16.54 11.34 -11.23
C GLU A 134 16.03 12.44 -12.19
N LEU A 135 15.01 13.21 -11.78
CA LEU A 135 14.50 14.34 -12.57
C LEU A 135 15.54 15.46 -12.65
N GLU A 136 16.20 15.81 -11.54
CA GLU A 136 17.22 16.86 -11.48
C GLU A 136 18.43 16.52 -12.36
N GLN A 137 18.80 15.24 -12.48
CA GLN A 137 19.88 14.80 -13.38
C GLN A 137 19.54 14.88 -14.88
N ARG A 138 18.26 14.96 -15.23
CA ARG A 138 17.78 15.04 -16.61
C ARG A 138 17.36 16.45 -17.03
N ALA A 139 17.32 17.38 -16.08
CA ALA A 139 17.09 18.79 -16.39
C ALA A 139 18.30 19.35 -17.12
N PRO A 140 18.12 20.08 -18.26
CA PRO A 140 19.20 20.68 -19.03
C PRO A 140 19.93 21.77 -18.26
#